data_28eabb8f591cd9e1e0320d04c58a8901
#
_entry.id   28eabb8f591cd9e1e0320d04c58a8901
#
_cell.length_a   1.000
_cell.length_b   1.000
_cell.length_c   1.000
_cell.angle_alpha   90.00
_cell.angle_beta   90.00
_cell.angle_gamma   90.00
#
_symmetry.space_group_name_H-M   'P 1'
#
loop_
_entity.id
_entity.type
_entity.pdbx_description
1 polymer ?
#
loop_
_entity_poly.entity_id
_entity_poly.type
_entity_poly.pdbx_seq_one_letter_code
_entity_poly.pdbx_strand_id
1 'polypeptide(L)'
;MDDLYRELIIERYKTPYYRGQLDPHDISFEDDNPLCGDHIRIDVRLDENDRVTEAAFSGYGCSISQASADLLVESIHGKTLDEVKALTKDDVLEMLGIELGPVRLKCALLSLKVLKAGAYGLGEASDELVE
;
A
#
# COMPACT_ATOMS: atom_id res chain seq x y z
N MET A 1 11.01 8.86 19.51
CA MET A 1 10.55 7.71 18.72
C MET A 1 9.53 8.14 17.69
N ASP A 2 8.39 8.67 18.14
CA ASP A 2 7.33 9.09 17.20
C ASP A 2 7.78 10.17 16.22
N ASP A 3 8.71 11.04 16.63
CA ASP A 3 9.20 12.12 15.77
C ASP A 3 9.95 11.60 14.55
N LEU A 4 10.73 10.54 14.70
CA LEU A 4 11.43 9.91 13.57
C LEU A 4 10.45 9.29 12.57
N TYR A 5 9.41 8.63 13.07
CA TYR A 5 8.40 8.04 12.21
C TYR A 5 7.55 9.10 11.52
N ARG A 6 7.26 10.20 12.21
CA ARG A 6 6.54 11.33 11.60
C ARG A 6 7.36 11.94 10.46
N GLU A 7 8.66 12.11 10.67
CA GLU A 7 9.57 12.62 9.64
C GLU A 7 9.61 11.67 8.43
N LEU A 8 9.61 10.37 8.66
CA LEU A 8 9.57 9.37 7.61
C LEU A 8 8.29 9.49 6.78
N ILE A 9 7.16 9.63 7.44
CA ILE A 9 5.86 9.77 6.77
C ILE A 9 5.84 11.05 5.92
N ILE A 10 6.31 12.16 6.47
CA ILE A 10 6.36 13.44 5.75
C ILE A 10 7.29 13.33 4.53
N GLU A 11 8.45 12.72 4.70
CA GLU A 11 9.40 12.54 3.61
C GLU A 11 8.79 11.72 2.48
N ARG A 12 8.18 10.56 2.80
CA ARG A 12 7.61 9.67 1.81
C ARG A 12 6.36 10.25 1.15
N TYR A 13 5.66 11.14 1.84
CA TYR A 13 4.56 11.89 1.25
C TYR A 13 5.06 12.96 0.26
N LYS A 14 6.08 13.71 0.66
CA LYS A 14 6.61 14.81 -0.18
C LYS A 14 7.43 14.31 -1.34
N THR A 15 8.23 13.26 -1.12
CA THR A 15 9.16 12.72 -2.09
C THR A 15 9.05 11.20 -2.12
N PRO A 16 7.94 10.66 -2.65
CA PRO A 16 7.77 9.21 -2.71
C PRO A 16 8.77 8.58 -3.66
N TYR A 17 9.25 7.39 -3.31
CA TYR A 17 10.24 6.66 -4.08
C TYR A 17 9.63 5.79 -5.17
N TYR A 18 8.39 5.35 -4.98
CA TYR A 18 7.76 4.34 -5.82
C TYR A 18 6.47 4.82 -6.49
N ARG A 19 6.32 6.14 -6.59
CA ARG A 19 5.14 6.70 -7.24
C ARG A 19 5.22 6.54 -8.75
N GLY A 20 4.14 6.03 -9.36
CA GLY A 20 4.05 5.85 -10.79
C GLY A 20 3.08 4.77 -11.18
N GLN A 21 3.05 4.45 -12.45
CA GLN A 21 2.25 3.36 -12.99
C GLN A 21 3.13 2.47 -13.84
N LEU A 22 2.84 1.19 -13.86
CA LEU A 22 3.57 0.21 -14.65
C LEU A 22 2.73 -0.24 -15.85
N ASP A 23 3.34 -0.25 -17.03
CA ASP A 23 2.73 -0.75 -18.25
C ASP A 23 3.82 -1.46 -19.06
N PRO A 24 3.78 -2.78 -19.21
CA PRO A 24 2.74 -3.68 -18.73
C PRO A 24 2.81 -3.94 -17.22
N HIS A 25 1.78 -4.57 -16.70
CA HIS A 25 1.71 -5.04 -15.31
C HIS A 25 1.01 -6.40 -15.28
N ASP A 26 1.28 -7.18 -14.23
CA ASP A 26 0.61 -8.47 -13.99
C ASP A 26 -0.59 -8.30 -13.05
N ILE A 27 -0.48 -7.35 -12.13
CA ILE A 27 -1.54 -7.01 -11.19
C ILE A 27 -1.73 -5.51 -11.23
N SER A 28 -2.99 -5.07 -11.27
CA SER A 28 -3.37 -3.68 -11.10
C SER A 28 -4.72 -3.63 -10.39
N PHE A 29 -4.79 -2.88 -9.33
CA PHE A 29 -6.03 -2.68 -8.58
C PHE A 29 -6.07 -1.29 -8.00
N GLU A 30 -7.27 -0.71 -7.90
CA GLU A 30 -7.44 0.62 -7.31
C GLU A 30 -8.73 0.70 -6.51
N ASP A 31 -8.74 1.54 -5.50
CA ASP A 31 -9.92 1.76 -4.66
C ASP A 31 -9.82 3.12 -3.95
N ASP A 32 -10.94 3.54 -3.41
CA ASP A 32 -11.10 4.81 -2.70
C ASP A 32 -11.37 4.59 -1.22
N ASN A 33 -10.95 5.56 -0.40
CA ASN A 33 -11.44 5.70 0.96
C ASN A 33 -12.29 6.98 1.01
N PRO A 34 -13.62 6.88 0.94
CA PRO A 34 -14.48 8.06 0.87
C PRO A 34 -14.45 8.94 2.13
N LEU A 35 -14.05 8.39 3.28
CA LEU A 35 -13.96 9.15 4.53
C LEU A 35 -12.86 10.21 4.47
N CYS A 36 -11.76 9.93 3.77
CA CYS A 36 -10.60 10.82 3.69
C CYS A 36 -10.38 11.39 2.29
N GLY A 37 -11.17 10.97 1.32
CA GLY A 37 -10.96 11.38 -0.08
C GLY A 37 -9.69 10.80 -0.68
N ASP A 38 -9.21 9.67 -0.16
CA ASP A 38 -8.01 9.00 -0.66
C ASP A 38 -8.36 8.08 -1.83
N HIS A 39 -7.44 7.99 -2.79
CA HIS A 39 -7.51 7.04 -3.89
C HIS A 39 -6.13 6.44 -4.07
N ILE A 40 -6.05 5.10 -4.11
CA ILE A 40 -4.77 4.38 -4.31
C ILE A 40 -4.95 3.34 -5.42
N ARG A 41 -4.00 3.36 -6.35
CA ARG A 41 -3.83 2.31 -7.35
C ARG A 41 -2.45 1.70 -7.14
N ILE A 42 -2.35 0.37 -7.18
CA ILE A 42 -1.08 -0.34 -7.11
C ILE A 42 -0.94 -1.23 -8.33
N ASP A 43 0.20 -1.12 -9.00
CA ASP A 43 0.59 -1.95 -10.13
C ASP A 43 1.79 -2.80 -9.73
N VAL A 44 1.77 -4.07 -10.11
CA VAL A 44 2.84 -5.03 -9.76
C VAL A 44 3.22 -5.85 -10.99
N ARG A 45 4.52 -6.03 -11.18
CA ARG A 45 5.07 -6.98 -12.14
C ARG A 45 5.66 -8.16 -11.40
N LEU A 46 5.40 -9.36 -11.93
CA LEU A 46 5.87 -10.61 -11.36
C LEU A 46 6.80 -11.31 -12.36
N ASP A 47 7.74 -12.07 -11.84
CA ASP A 47 8.55 -12.96 -12.69
C ASP A 47 7.85 -14.32 -12.85
N GLU A 48 8.50 -15.25 -13.54
CA GLU A 48 7.96 -16.58 -13.81
C GLU A 48 7.72 -17.42 -12.54
N ASN A 49 8.31 -17.02 -11.41
CA ASN A 49 8.13 -17.68 -10.11
C ASN A 49 7.14 -16.94 -9.21
N ASP A 50 6.34 -16.03 -9.76
CA ASP A 50 5.40 -15.18 -9.02
C ASP A 50 6.07 -14.34 -7.94
N ARG A 51 7.29 -13.88 -8.20
CA ARG A 51 8.03 -12.98 -7.32
C ARG A 51 7.95 -11.56 -7.86
N VAL A 52 7.71 -10.60 -6.98
CA VAL A 52 7.59 -9.18 -7.35
C VAL A 52 8.93 -8.66 -7.85
N THR A 53 8.97 -8.21 -9.09
CA THR A 53 10.15 -7.59 -9.70
C THR A 53 10.06 -6.07 -9.68
N GLU A 54 8.87 -5.52 -9.89
CA GLU A 54 8.59 -4.09 -9.80
C GLU A 54 7.22 -3.86 -9.21
N ALA A 55 7.07 -2.78 -8.48
CA ALA A 55 5.78 -2.33 -7.99
C ALA A 55 5.78 -0.82 -7.89
N ALA A 56 4.62 -0.21 -8.10
CA ALA A 56 4.45 1.24 -8.02
C ALA A 56 3.05 1.55 -7.55
N PHE A 57 2.85 2.75 -7.01
CA PHE A 57 1.52 3.23 -6.65
C PHE A 57 1.26 4.58 -7.29
N SER A 58 -0.01 4.90 -7.46
CA SER A 58 -0.46 6.22 -7.88
C SER A 58 -1.76 6.54 -7.18
N GLY A 59 -2.20 7.78 -7.30
CA GLY A 59 -3.40 8.25 -6.66
C GLY A 59 -3.19 9.55 -5.92
N TYR A 60 -4.07 9.84 -4.96
CA TYR A 60 -4.05 11.08 -4.20
C TYR A 60 -4.67 10.84 -2.83
N GLY A 61 -4.44 11.76 -1.91
CA GLY A 61 -5.00 11.67 -0.58
C GLY A 61 -4.09 12.29 0.47
N CYS A 62 -4.37 11.96 1.73
CA CYS A 62 -3.64 12.50 2.86
C CYS A 62 -2.22 11.92 2.94
N SER A 63 -1.39 12.56 3.77
CA SER A 63 0.00 12.14 3.96
C SER A 63 0.12 10.69 4.43
N ILE A 64 -0.80 10.25 5.29
CA ILE A 64 -0.78 8.89 5.83
C ILE A 64 -1.02 7.85 4.73
N SER A 65 -2.05 8.05 3.88
CA SER A 65 -2.35 7.09 2.82
C SER A 65 -1.23 7.01 1.79
N GLN A 66 -0.66 8.15 1.42
CA GLN A 66 0.40 8.21 0.40
C GLN A 66 1.72 7.64 0.92
N ALA A 67 2.13 7.98 2.14
CA ALA A 67 3.34 7.44 2.75
C ALA A 67 3.21 5.94 3.00
N SER A 68 2.05 5.49 3.45
CA SER A 68 1.77 4.07 3.66
C SER A 68 1.91 3.29 2.36
N ALA A 69 1.35 3.82 1.27
CA ALA A 69 1.46 3.18 -0.04
C ALA A 69 2.92 3.06 -0.49
N ASP A 70 3.70 4.13 -0.34
CA ASP A 70 5.10 4.13 -0.74
C ASP A 70 5.92 3.10 0.06
N LEU A 71 5.75 3.08 1.38
CA LEU A 71 6.44 2.13 2.25
C LEU A 71 6.03 0.68 1.97
N LEU A 72 4.75 0.45 1.76
CA LEU A 72 4.23 -0.89 1.46
C LEU A 72 4.78 -1.41 0.14
N VAL A 73 4.74 -0.58 -0.90
CA VAL A 73 5.25 -0.93 -2.22
C VAL A 73 6.75 -1.24 -2.15
N GLU A 74 7.51 -0.44 -1.40
CA GLU A 74 8.93 -0.73 -1.18
C GLU A 74 9.12 -2.11 -0.56
N SER A 75 8.32 -2.44 0.44
CA SER A 75 8.47 -3.68 1.21
C SER A 75 8.20 -4.95 0.41
N ILE A 76 7.41 -4.87 -0.65
CA ILE A 76 7.02 -6.08 -1.40
C ILE A 76 7.99 -6.46 -2.51
N HIS A 77 8.95 -5.61 -2.86
CA HIS A 77 9.95 -5.96 -3.87
C HIS A 77 10.71 -7.21 -3.46
N GLY A 78 10.76 -8.19 -4.34
CA GLY A 78 11.42 -9.47 -4.07
C GLY A 78 10.58 -10.50 -3.31
N LYS A 79 9.40 -10.12 -2.83
CA LYS A 79 8.50 -11.06 -2.17
C LYS A 79 7.74 -11.88 -3.19
N THR A 80 7.37 -13.11 -2.80
CA THR A 80 6.47 -13.93 -3.61
C THR A 80 5.04 -13.45 -3.47
N LEU A 81 4.19 -13.84 -4.43
CA LEU A 81 2.77 -13.50 -4.37
C LEU A 81 2.11 -14.03 -3.08
N ASP A 82 2.50 -15.24 -2.64
CA ASP A 82 1.99 -15.80 -1.38
C ASP A 82 2.40 -14.97 -0.17
N GLU A 83 3.63 -14.45 -0.15
CA GLU A 83 4.09 -13.56 0.93
C GLU A 83 3.32 -12.24 0.92
N VAL A 84 2.99 -11.71 -0.26
CA VAL A 84 2.15 -10.51 -0.40
C VAL A 84 0.76 -10.77 0.17
N LYS A 85 0.16 -11.91 -0.16
CA LYS A 85 -1.16 -12.28 0.36
C LYS A 85 -1.17 -12.43 1.89
N ALA A 86 -0.04 -12.80 2.47
CA ALA A 86 0.09 -13.00 3.92
C ALA A 86 0.30 -11.70 4.72
N LEU A 87 0.49 -10.57 4.06
CA LEU A 87 0.68 -9.29 4.74
C LEU A 87 -0.56 -8.94 5.56
N THR A 88 -0.32 -8.36 6.75
CA THR A 88 -1.37 -8.05 7.71
C THR A 88 -1.41 -6.57 8.04
N LYS A 89 -2.52 -6.16 8.68
CA LYS A 89 -2.68 -4.83 9.25
C LYS A 89 -1.49 -4.46 10.14
N ASP A 90 -1.05 -5.39 10.99
CA ASP A 90 0.06 -5.14 11.92
C ASP A 90 1.36 -4.85 11.20
N ASP A 91 1.59 -5.48 10.05
CA ASP A 91 2.79 -5.21 9.24
C ASP A 91 2.82 -3.75 8.79
N VAL A 92 1.70 -3.22 8.34
CA VAL A 92 1.60 -1.81 7.90
C VAL A 92 1.77 -0.86 9.09
N LEU A 93 1.11 -1.14 10.21
CA LEU A 93 1.22 -0.30 11.40
C LEU A 93 2.64 -0.26 11.93
N GLU A 94 3.35 -1.38 11.85
CA GLU A 94 4.74 -1.45 12.25
C GLU A 94 5.63 -0.59 11.33
N MET A 95 5.39 -0.59 10.03
CA MET A 95 6.12 0.26 9.08
C MET A 95 5.93 1.75 9.38
N LEU A 96 4.71 2.15 9.75
CA LEU A 96 4.40 3.54 10.05
C LEU A 96 4.92 3.98 11.43
N GLY A 97 4.93 3.07 12.39
CA GLY A 97 5.51 3.28 13.72
C GLY A 97 4.82 4.31 14.59
N ILE A 98 3.60 4.71 14.26
CA ILE A 98 2.82 5.68 15.05
C ILE A 98 1.44 5.11 15.35
N GLU A 99 0.82 5.64 16.42
CA GLU A 99 -0.56 5.30 16.76
C GLU A 99 -1.51 6.13 15.92
N LEU A 100 -2.58 5.49 15.44
CA LEU A 100 -3.57 6.14 14.60
C LEU A 100 -4.96 5.94 15.17
N GLY A 101 -5.77 7.02 15.11
CA GLY A 101 -7.18 6.93 15.43
C GLY A 101 -7.96 6.19 14.34
N PRO A 102 -9.25 5.87 14.58
CA PRO A 102 -10.03 5.04 13.66
C PRO A 102 -10.08 5.53 12.21
N VAL A 103 -10.19 6.83 12.00
CA VAL A 103 -10.28 7.41 10.64
C VAL A 103 -8.94 7.27 9.92
N ARG A 104 -7.84 7.66 10.59
CA ARG A 104 -6.50 7.60 9.98
C ARG A 104 -6.04 6.15 9.78
N LEU A 105 -6.51 5.24 10.61
CA LEU A 105 -6.24 3.82 10.44
C LEU A 105 -6.76 3.34 9.07
N LYS A 106 -7.95 3.76 8.68
CA LYS A 106 -8.50 3.42 7.36
C LYS A 106 -7.67 4.03 6.24
N CYS A 107 -7.16 5.24 6.41
CA CYS A 107 -6.25 5.85 5.44
C CYS A 107 -4.97 5.03 5.29
N ALA A 108 -4.40 4.60 6.41
CA ALA A 108 -3.16 3.81 6.41
C ALA A 108 -3.34 2.44 5.76
N LEU A 109 -4.51 1.84 5.90
CA LEU A 109 -4.77 0.48 5.43
C LEU A 109 -5.32 0.40 4.01
N LEU A 110 -5.63 1.54 3.38
CA LEU A 110 -6.16 1.54 2.01
C LEU A 110 -5.21 0.85 1.04
N SER A 111 -3.92 1.15 1.11
CA SER A 111 -2.93 0.55 0.21
C SER A 111 -2.83 -0.96 0.40
N LEU A 112 -2.89 -1.44 1.64
CA LEU A 112 -2.87 -2.88 1.92
C LEU A 112 -4.12 -3.57 1.36
N LYS A 113 -5.27 -2.94 1.54
CA LYS A 113 -6.54 -3.45 1.03
C LYS A 113 -6.49 -3.58 -0.50
N VAL A 114 -6.00 -2.55 -1.19
CA VAL A 114 -5.85 -2.53 -2.64
C VAL A 114 -4.87 -3.63 -3.09
N LEU A 115 -3.72 -3.72 -2.45
CA LEU A 115 -2.70 -4.70 -2.80
C LEU A 115 -3.22 -6.13 -2.64
N LYS A 116 -3.88 -6.42 -1.53
CA LYS A 116 -4.40 -7.76 -1.27
C LYS A 116 -5.54 -8.12 -2.22
N ALA A 117 -6.42 -7.17 -2.53
CA ALA A 117 -7.49 -7.40 -3.50
C ALA A 117 -6.91 -7.76 -4.86
N GLY A 118 -5.89 -7.05 -5.30
CA GLY A 118 -5.19 -7.35 -6.55
C GLY A 118 -4.49 -8.70 -6.52
N ALA A 119 -3.80 -9.01 -5.42
CA ALA A 119 -3.06 -10.27 -5.26
C ALA A 119 -3.99 -11.48 -5.29
N TYR A 120 -5.17 -11.37 -4.68
CA TYR A 120 -6.18 -12.44 -4.71
C TYR A 120 -7.03 -12.44 -5.98
N GLY A 121 -6.90 -11.45 -6.84
CA GLY A 121 -7.67 -11.35 -8.08
C GLY A 121 -9.15 -11.06 -7.86
N LEU A 122 -9.47 -10.29 -6.82
CA LEU A 122 -10.85 -9.97 -6.48
C LEU A 122 -11.43 -8.88 -7.39
N GLY A 123 -12.76 -8.84 -7.51
CA GLY A 123 -13.44 -7.79 -8.28
C GLY A 123 -13.56 -6.48 -7.52
N GLU A 124 -13.52 -6.54 -6.20
CA GLU A 124 -13.56 -5.36 -5.34
C GLU A 124 -12.80 -5.61 -4.04
N ALA A 125 -12.34 -4.53 -3.42
CA ALA A 125 -11.66 -4.59 -2.13
C ALA A 125 -12.69 -4.50 -1.00
N SER A 126 -12.42 -5.20 0.11
CA SER A 126 -13.25 -5.13 1.30
C SER A 126 -12.39 -4.99 2.54
N ASP A 127 -12.98 -4.45 3.62
CA ASP A 127 -12.28 -4.25 4.88
C ASP A 127 -11.85 -5.58 5.52
N GLU A 128 -12.47 -6.69 5.14
CA GLU A 128 -12.10 -8.01 5.63
C GLU A 128 -10.65 -8.37 5.32
N LEU A 129 -10.10 -7.84 4.22
CA LEU A 129 -8.72 -8.10 3.81
C LEU A 129 -7.69 -7.55 4.78
N VAL A 130 -8.07 -6.58 5.60
CA VAL A 130 -7.17 -5.87 6.51
C VAL A 130 -7.58 -5.96 7.99
N GLU A 131 -8.51 -6.82 8.30
CA GLU A 131 -8.94 -7.06 9.68
C GLU A 131 -7.98 -7.92 10.50
#